data_c1c2eb594e2ca466f2c3cfeceee2eb71
#
_entry.id   c1c2eb594e2ca466f2c3cfeceee2eb71
#
_cell.length_a   1.000
_cell.length_b   1.000
_cell.length_c   1.000
_cell.angle_alpha   90.00
_cell.angle_beta   90.00
_cell.angle_gamma   90.00
#
_symmetry.space_group_name_H-M   'P 1'
#
loop_
_entity.id
_entity.type
_entity.pdbx_description
1 polymer ?
#
loop_
_entity_poly.entity_id
_entity_poly.type
_entity_poly.pdbx_seq_one_letter_code
_entity_poly.pdbx_strand_id
1 'polypeptide(L)'
;MTDLRLFDAYLRSWNARPDGEPFATRASHLLPVRLDGRPDGRPAMIKIARHIDERLGGHVMRWWDGDGAARIYAFDEGAGVLLMERATGPGRLLDMALEGQDDAATRIVCRVIARLHARRPVPPPRQLLPLARFFESLAALARREGGLMAECAAVADALLSSQREHVVLHGDAHHGNILDFGARGWLAIDPKRVTGERCYDYVNVLCNPDLATRSDPARFARQLDLVVGAAGLERRRLLQWVMAHAGLSAAWFLEDGERAEADKALAMARLARQALG
;
A
#
# COMPACT_ATOMS: atom_id res chain seq x y z
N MET A 1 15.82 -2.02 19.66
CA MET A 1 14.62 -1.38 20.28
C MET A 1 14.57 0.08 19.85
N THR A 2 13.38 0.59 19.54
CA THR A 2 13.17 2.02 19.24
C THR A 2 13.26 2.81 20.54
N ASP A 3 14.03 3.91 20.54
CA ASP A 3 14.18 4.76 21.73
C ASP A 3 12.94 5.67 21.89
N LEU A 4 12.30 5.62 23.05
CA LEU A 4 11.14 6.46 23.36
C LEU A 4 11.47 7.96 23.26
N ARG A 5 12.73 8.34 23.56
CA ARG A 5 13.20 9.74 23.49
C ARG A 5 13.02 10.39 22.10
N LEU A 6 12.95 9.58 21.02
CA LEU A 6 12.64 10.08 19.69
C LEU A 6 11.29 10.80 19.60
N PHE A 7 10.37 10.48 20.51
CA PHE A 7 9.01 10.99 20.51
C PHE A 7 8.76 12.12 21.51
N ASP A 8 9.70 12.43 22.41
CA ASP A 8 9.51 13.36 23.52
C ASP A 8 9.00 14.75 23.11
N ALA A 9 9.54 15.31 22.03
CA ALA A 9 9.11 16.61 21.52
C ALA A 9 7.64 16.58 21.06
N TYR A 10 7.25 15.51 20.38
CA TYR A 10 5.89 15.32 19.84
C TYR A 10 4.88 14.97 20.93
N LEU A 11 5.27 14.20 21.94
CA LEU A 11 4.43 13.91 23.11
C LEU A 11 4.04 15.22 23.83
N ARG A 12 5.00 16.12 24.00
CA ARG A 12 4.74 17.44 24.63
C ARG A 12 3.90 18.35 23.72
N SER A 13 4.29 18.51 22.45
CA SER A 13 3.62 19.47 21.55
C SER A 13 2.21 19.06 21.19
N TRP A 14 1.91 17.77 21.18
CA TRP A 14 0.58 17.25 20.83
C TRP A 14 -0.24 16.80 22.06
N ASN A 15 0.22 17.12 23.27
CA ASN A 15 -0.44 16.73 24.54
C ASN A 15 -0.82 15.25 24.53
N ALA A 16 0.11 14.40 24.14
CA ALA A 16 -0.05 12.97 24.03
C ALA A 16 0.74 12.24 25.11
N ARG A 17 0.27 11.08 25.56
CA ARG A 17 1.00 10.19 26.46
C ARG A 17 1.19 8.82 25.81
N PRO A 18 2.31 8.13 26.07
CA PRO A 18 2.50 6.75 25.61
C PRO A 18 1.40 5.81 26.10
N ASP A 19 0.97 4.91 25.23
CA ASP A 19 -0.03 3.86 25.46
C ASP A 19 0.46 2.51 24.90
N GLY A 20 1.73 2.24 25.08
CA GLY A 20 2.45 1.05 24.66
C GLY A 20 3.92 1.35 24.38
N GLU A 21 4.67 0.31 24.08
CA GLU A 21 6.09 0.41 23.75
C GLU A 21 6.31 0.92 22.31
N PRO A 22 7.35 1.74 22.08
CA PRO A 22 7.72 2.15 20.73
C PRO A 22 8.28 0.95 19.94
N PHE A 23 7.95 0.90 18.68
CA PHE A 23 8.46 -0.13 17.76
C PHE A 23 8.88 0.46 16.43
N ALA A 24 9.63 -0.32 15.66
CA ALA A 24 10.05 0.07 14.31
C ALA A 24 9.53 -0.92 13.28
N THR A 25 9.19 -0.39 12.12
CA THR A 25 9.06 -1.12 10.86
C THR A 25 10.27 -0.79 9.96
N ARG A 26 10.35 -1.40 8.79
CA ARG A 26 11.39 -1.05 7.80
C ARG A 26 11.37 0.45 7.47
N ALA A 27 10.20 1.08 7.41
CA ALA A 27 9.99 2.44 6.91
C ALA A 27 9.82 3.51 8.01
N SER A 28 9.50 3.14 9.26
CA SER A 28 9.07 4.11 10.26
C SER A 28 9.36 3.67 11.69
N HIS A 29 9.47 4.66 12.59
CA HIS A 29 9.33 4.45 14.03
C HIS A 29 7.91 4.82 14.45
N LEU A 30 7.30 4.01 15.31
CA LEU A 30 5.92 4.14 15.74
C LEU A 30 5.80 4.10 17.26
N LEU A 31 4.92 4.93 17.80
CA LEU A 31 4.55 4.94 19.20
C LEU A 31 3.04 5.00 19.35
N PRO A 32 2.39 3.98 19.95
CA PRO A 32 1.01 4.08 20.38
C PRO A 32 0.85 5.11 21.47
N VAL A 33 -0.14 6.01 21.33
CA VAL A 33 -0.37 7.08 22.30
C VAL A 33 -1.85 7.26 22.59
N ARG A 34 -2.15 7.99 23.68
CA ARG A 34 -3.45 8.58 23.98
C ARG A 34 -3.36 10.10 23.90
N LEU A 35 -4.35 10.71 23.25
CA LEU A 35 -4.49 12.16 23.20
C LEU A 35 -5.11 12.70 24.48
N ASP A 36 -5.05 14.03 24.67
CA ASP A 36 -5.57 14.76 25.82
C ASP A 36 -4.84 14.46 27.13
N GLY A 37 -3.67 13.85 27.07
CA GLY A 37 -2.82 13.52 28.22
C GLY A 37 -3.47 12.58 29.24
N ARG A 38 -4.60 11.92 28.89
CA ARG A 38 -5.41 11.10 29.82
C ARG A 38 -5.34 9.61 29.47
N PRO A 39 -5.52 8.70 30.46
CA PRO A 39 -5.55 7.25 30.20
C PRO A 39 -6.72 6.81 29.30
N ASP A 40 -7.85 7.50 29.39
CA ASP A 40 -9.07 7.30 28.61
C ASP A 40 -9.16 8.18 27.36
N GLY A 41 -8.09 8.94 27.08
CA GLY A 41 -7.96 9.79 25.91
C GLY A 41 -8.05 8.99 24.59
N ARG A 42 -8.29 9.71 23.49
CA ARG A 42 -8.45 9.10 22.17
C ARG A 42 -7.22 8.30 21.75
N PRO A 43 -7.35 7.04 21.33
CA PRO A 43 -6.22 6.26 20.79
C PRO A 43 -5.66 6.92 19.53
N ALA A 44 -4.35 7.07 19.49
CA ALA A 44 -3.62 7.60 18.34
C ALA A 44 -2.29 6.89 18.16
N MET A 45 -1.61 7.17 17.06
CA MET A 45 -0.28 6.67 16.73
C MET A 45 0.59 7.84 16.31
N ILE A 46 1.77 7.97 16.91
CA ILE A 46 2.82 8.83 16.37
C ILE A 46 3.67 7.99 15.43
N LYS A 47 3.81 8.45 14.18
CA LYS A 47 4.63 7.81 13.15
C LYS A 47 5.72 8.78 12.71
N ILE A 48 6.99 8.38 12.86
CA ILE A 48 8.17 9.09 12.37
C ILE A 48 8.68 8.34 11.15
N ALA A 49 8.52 8.92 9.98
CA ALA A 49 8.96 8.32 8.73
C ALA A 49 10.49 8.38 8.58
N ARG A 50 11.10 7.27 8.13
CA ARG A 50 12.57 7.17 7.92
C ARG A 50 12.99 7.59 6.52
N HIS A 51 12.09 7.49 5.54
CA HIS A 51 12.36 7.78 4.13
C HIS A 51 11.47 8.90 3.61
N ILE A 52 11.97 9.64 2.61
CA ILE A 52 11.29 10.83 2.08
C ILE A 52 9.90 10.49 1.48
N ASP A 53 9.77 9.36 0.82
CA ASP A 53 8.49 8.96 0.22
C ASP A 53 7.42 8.68 1.26
N GLU A 54 7.78 8.07 2.38
CA GLU A 54 6.90 7.87 3.54
C GLU A 54 6.49 9.20 4.19
N ARG A 55 7.45 10.15 4.27
CA ARG A 55 7.17 11.50 4.81
C ARG A 55 6.08 12.21 4.03
N LEU A 56 6.12 12.12 2.70
CA LEU A 56 5.21 12.83 1.81
C LEU A 56 3.84 12.12 1.65
N GLY A 57 3.73 10.84 2.00
CA GLY A 57 2.46 10.10 2.04
C GLY A 57 1.43 10.73 2.99
N GLY A 58 1.88 11.46 4.02
CA GLY A 58 1.03 12.19 4.95
C GLY A 58 0.10 13.23 4.26
N HIS A 59 0.54 13.83 3.15
CA HIS A 59 -0.31 14.75 2.36
C HIS A 59 -1.51 14.03 1.74
N VAL A 60 -1.33 12.81 1.26
CA VAL A 60 -2.39 11.98 0.68
C VAL A 60 -3.38 11.56 1.76
N MET A 61 -2.89 11.08 2.92
CA MET A 61 -3.72 10.74 4.07
C MET A 61 -4.57 11.94 4.52
N ARG A 62 -3.98 13.13 4.60
CA ARG A 62 -4.67 14.36 4.99
C ARG A 62 -5.74 14.77 3.96
N TRP A 63 -5.47 14.56 2.67
CA TRP A 63 -6.43 14.83 1.59
C TRP A 63 -7.62 13.87 1.61
N TRP A 64 -7.41 12.59 1.97
CA TRP A 64 -8.50 11.64 2.16
C TRP A 64 -9.34 11.95 3.41
N ASP A 65 -8.79 12.69 4.38
CA ASP A 65 -9.47 13.19 5.59
C ASP A 65 -10.33 12.14 6.31
N GLY A 66 -9.80 10.94 6.45
CA GLY A 66 -10.49 9.84 7.11
C GLY A 66 -11.53 9.13 6.25
N ASP A 67 -11.71 9.50 4.98
CA ASP A 67 -12.61 8.81 4.06
C ASP A 67 -11.85 7.70 3.31
N GLY A 68 -12.02 6.46 3.79
CA GLY A 68 -11.28 5.28 3.31
C GLY A 68 -9.89 5.10 3.92
N ALA A 69 -9.35 6.11 4.61
CA ALA A 69 -8.05 6.07 5.27
C ALA A 69 -8.13 6.51 6.73
N ALA A 70 -7.11 6.20 7.53
CA ALA A 70 -6.97 6.71 8.89
C ALA A 70 -6.88 8.25 8.89
N ARG A 71 -7.48 8.90 9.89
CA ARG A 71 -7.39 10.36 10.04
C ARG A 71 -6.02 10.80 10.49
N ILE A 72 -5.57 11.93 9.96
CA ILE A 72 -4.40 12.66 10.45
C ILE A 72 -4.89 13.74 11.41
N TYR A 73 -4.44 13.69 12.66
CA TYR A 73 -4.75 14.67 13.69
C TYR A 73 -3.77 15.84 13.69
N ALA A 74 -2.49 15.56 13.44
CA ALA A 74 -1.44 16.56 13.26
C ALA A 74 -0.35 16.03 12.31
N PHE A 75 0.33 16.93 11.63
CA PHE A 75 1.39 16.60 10.68
C PHE A 75 2.51 17.65 10.75
N ASP A 76 3.68 17.26 11.22
CA ASP A 76 4.90 18.02 11.04
C ASP A 76 5.48 17.68 9.66
N GLU A 77 5.16 18.51 8.69
CA GLU A 77 5.57 18.30 7.29
C GLU A 77 7.09 18.37 7.12
N GLY A 78 7.76 19.23 7.88
CA GLY A 78 9.21 19.43 7.83
C GLY A 78 9.97 18.18 8.28
N ALA A 79 9.54 17.60 9.38
CA ALA A 79 10.14 16.38 9.93
C ALA A 79 9.52 15.08 9.36
N GLY A 80 8.37 15.16 8.71
CA GLY A 80 7.64 13.98 8.20
C GLY A 80 7.06 13.12 9.33
N VAL A 81 6.56 13.77 10.40
CA VAL A 81 6.00 13.10 11.56
C VAL A 81 4.49 13.27 11.58
N LEU A 82 3.78 12.16 11.70
CA LEU A 82 2.32 12.11 11.74
C LEU A 82 1.83 11.77 13.15
N LEU A 83 0.80 12.48 13.59
CA LEU A 83 -0.12 12.03 14.63
C LEU A 83 -1.39 11.57 13.94
N MET A 84 -1.70 10.29 14.00
CA MET A 84 -2.79 9.71 13.24
C MET A 84 -3.70 8.82 14.10
N GLU A 85 -4.88 8.56 13.61
CA GLU A 85 -5.81 7.60 14.20
C GLU A 85 -5.16 6.22 14.28
N ARG A 86 -5.39 5.52 15.40
CA ARG A 86 -4.86 4.18 15.65
C ARG A 86 -5.93 3.13 15.41
N ALA A 87 -5.59 2.08 14.67
CA ALA A 87 -6.42 0.89 14.54
C ALA A 87 -6.54 0.20 15.90
N THR A 88 -7.78 -0.06 16.33
CA THR A 88 -8.09 -0.67 17.62
C THR A 88 -9.00 -1.89 17.51
N GLY A 89 -9.47 -2.21 16.31
CA GLY A 89 -10.23 -3.41 16.02
C GLY A 89 -9.36 -4.68 16.10
N PRO A 90 -9.96 -5.84 16.41
CA PRO A 90 -9.23 -7.10 16.55
C PRO A 90 -8.92 -7.77 15.21
N GLY A 91 -9.58 -7.36 14.13
CA GLY A 91 -9.47 -8.02 12.82
C GLY A 91 -8.13 -7.78 12.14
N ARG A 92 -7.61 -8.84 11.50
CA ARG A 92 -6.41 -8.77 10.65
C ARG A 92 -6.69 -9.47 9.33
N LEU A 93 -6.51 -8.77 8.21
CA LEU A 93 -6.76 -9.34 6.89
C LEU A 93 -5.80 -10.50 6.56
N LEU A 94 -4.58 -10.46 7.09
CA LEU A 94 -3.63 -11.55 6.92
C LEU A 94 -4.12 -12.83 7.61
N ASP A 95 -4.62 -12.71 8.85
CA ASP A 95 -5.15 -13.84 9.60
C ASP A 95 -6.39 -14.43 8.88
N MET A 96 -7.29 -13.56 8.39
CA MET A 96 -8.43 -13.99 7.57
C MET A 96 -7.98 -14.79 6.33
N ALA A 97 -6.94 -14.34 5.63
CA ALA A 97 -6.43 -15.05 4.45
C ALA A 97 -5.82 -16.40 4.80
N LEU A 98 -5.12 -16.50 5.95
CA LEU A 98 -4.52 -17.76 6.46
C LEU A 98 -5.58 -18.76 6.96
N GLU A 99 -6.68 -18.27 7.52
CA GLU A 99 -7.76 -19.06 8.12
C GLU A 99 -8.88 -19.43 7.13
N GLY A 100 -8.62 -19.34 5.83
CA GLY A 100 -9.56 -19.73 4.78
C GLY A 100 -10.61 -18.68 4.42
N GLN A 101 -10.48 -17.44 4.90
CA GLN A 101 -11.36 -16.31 4.57
C GLN A 101 -10.72 -15.35 3.55
N ASP A 102 -9.83 -15.85 2.71
CA ASP A 102 -9.05 -15.09 1.72
C ASP A 102 -9.96 -14.25 0.79
N ASP A 103 -11.07 -14.81 0.33
CA ASP A 103 -12.03 -14.10 -0.51
C ASP A 103 -12.73 -12.95 0.22
N ALA A 104 -13.02 -13.11 1.50
CA ALA A 104 -13.61 -12.05 2.33
C ALA A 104 -12.62 -10.92 2.57
N ALA A 105 -11.35 -11.25 2.87
CA ALA A 105 -10.26 -10.29 3.01
C ALA A 105 -10.07 -9.49 1.73
N THR A 106 -9.98 -10.14 0.57
CA THR A 106 -9.86 -9.51 -0.75
C THR A 106 -11.01 -8.54 -1.03
N ARG A 107 -12.27 -8.93 -0.74
CA ARG A 107 -13.42 -8.02 -0.90
C ARG A 107 -13.33 -6.78 0.00
N ILE A 108 -12.79 -6.92 1.21
CA ILE A 108 -12.54 -5.79 2.11
C ILE A 108 -11.54 -4.83 1.47
N VAL A 109 -10.39 -5.34 1.00
CA VAL A 109 -9.36 -4.52 0.35
C VAL A 109 -9.95 -3.79 -0.86
N CYS A 110 -10.66 -4.48 -1.74
CA CYS A 110 -11.30 -3.86 -2.91
C CYS A 110 -12.27 -2.74 -2.54
N ARG A 111 -13.09 -2.91 -1.47
CA ARG A 111 -14.01 -1.86 -1.01
C ARG A 111 -13.26 -0.63 -0.48
N VAL A 112 -12.18 -0.83 0.26
CA VAL A 112 -11.36 0.28 0.76
C VAL A 112 -10.73 1.03 -0.40
N ILE A 113 -10.11 0.35 -1.37
CA ILE A 113 -9.54 0.97 -2.58
C ILE A 113 -10.60 1.78 -3.33
N ALA A 114 -11.79 1.22 -3.56
CA ALA A 114 -12.87 1.92 -4.25
C ALA A 114 -13.27 3.22 -3.52
N ARG A 115 -13.28 3.21 -2.18
CA ARG A 115 -13.54 4.40 -1.37
C ARG A 115 -12.42 5.44 -1.48
N LEU A 116 -11.16 5.02 -1.51
CA LEU A 116 -10.01 5.92 -1.72
C LEU A 116 -10.07 6.62 -3.08
N HIS A 117 -10.53 5.93 -4.12
CA HIS A 117 -10.65 6.45 -5.49
C HIS A 117 -11.88 7.34 -5.72
N ALA A 118 -12.79 7.44 -4.76
CA ALA A 118 -13.98 8.28 -4.89
C ALA A 118 -13.59 9.75 -5.14
N ARG A 119 -14.37 10.43 -5.97
CA ARG A 119 -14.17 11.86 -6.26
C ARG A 119 -14.32 12.70 -4.98
N ARG A 120 -13.44 13.67 -4.82
CA ARG A 120 -13.45 14.61 -3.70
C ARG A 120 -13.62 16.05 -4.20
N PRO A 121 -14.29 16.93 -3.44
CA PRO A 121 -14.47 18.33 -3.83
C PRO A 121 -13.17 19.14 -3.77
N VAL A 122 -12.19 18.68 -2.99
CA VAL A 122 -10.91 19.35 -2.82
C VAL A 122 -9.90 18.79 -3.83
N PRO A 123 -9.11 19.63 -4.52
CA PRO A 123 -8.09 19.16 -5.45
C PRO A 123 -7.04 18.30 -4.75
N PRO A 124 -6.44 17.36 -5.47
CA PRO A 124 -5.41 16.49 -4.90
C PRO A 124 -4.14 17.25 -4.51
N PRO A 125 -3.32 16.69 -3.61
CA PRO A 125 -2.06 17.32 -3.19
C PRO A 125 -1.12 17.54 -4.38
N ARG A 126 -0.36 18.64 -4.34
CA ARG A 126 0.64 18.96 -5.39
C ARG A 126 1.87 18.05 -5.37
N GLN A 127 2.09 17.33 -4.27
CA GLN A 127 3.25 16.48 -4.04
C GLN A 127 3.15 15.10 -4.71
N LEU A 128 2.09 14.84 -5.45
CA LEU A 128 1.90 13.57 -6.15
C LEU A 128 2.95 13.37 -7.25
N LEU A 129 3.42 12.14 -7.39
CA LEU A 129 4.25 11.71 -8.50
C LEU A 129 3.42 10.91 -9.51
N PRO A 130 3.69 11.04 -10.80
CA PRO A 130 3.09 10.16 -11.78
C PRO A 130 3.57 8.71 -11.56
N LEU A 131 2.69 7.73 -11.76
CA LEU A 131 2.99 6.31 -11.59
C LEU A 131 4.22 5.85 -12.39
N ALA A 132 4.49 6.50 -13.53
CA ALA A 132 5.67 6.22 -14.35
C ALA A 132 7.00 6.30 -13.57
N ARG A 133 7.07 7.14 -12.53
CA ARG A 133 8.28 7.26 -11.69
C ARG A 133 8.60 5.96 -10.95
N PHE A 134 7.60 5.16 -10.58
CA PHE A 134 7.85 3.86 -9.93
C PHE A 134 8.56 2.90 -10.88
N PHE A 135 8.23 2.94 -12.15
CA PHE A 135 8.73 2.00 -13.15
C PHE A 135 10.14 2.30 -13.68
N GLU A 136 10.78 3.39 -13.22
CA GLU A 136 12.15 3.73 -13.61
C GLU A 136 13.16 2.63 -13.23
N SER A 137 13.04 2.03 -12.04
CA SER A 137 13.86 0.90 -11.59
C SER A 137 13.71 -0.31 -12.52
N LEU A 138 12.46 -0.66 -12.88
CA LEU A 138 12.21 -1.76 -13.81
C LEU A 138 12.83 -1.48 -15.18
N ALA A 139 12.64 -0.28 -15.73
CA ALA A 139 13.18 0.09 -17.03
C ALA A 139 14.72 0.05 -17.07
N ALA A 140 15.37 0.46 -15.97
CA ALA A 140 16.82 0.40 -15.84
C ALA A 140 17.34 -1.04 -15.79
N LEU A 141 16.71 -1.88 -14.96
CA LEU A 141 17.14 -3.26 -14.75
C LEU A 141 16.82 -4.17 -15.95
N ALA A 142 15.69 -3.98 -16.61
CA ALA A 142 15.27 -4.75 -17.77
C ALA A 142 16.28 -4.70 -18.93
N ARG A 143 16.97 -3.57 -19.12
CA ARG A 143 18.06 -3.43 -20.12
C ARG A 143 19.26 -4.31 -19.82
N ARG A 144 19.49 -4.68 -18.56
CA ARG A 144 20.62 -5.50 -18.11
C ARG A 144 20.29 -6.99 -18.08
N GLU A 145 19.12 -7.31 -17.56
CA GLU A 145 18.70 -8.70 -17.29
C GLU A 145 18.04 -9.37 -18.50
N GLY A 146 17.35 -8.60 -19.36
CA GLY A 146 16.63 -9.14 -20.52
C GLY A 146 15.45 -10.05 -20.13
N GLY A 147 15.08 -10.98 -21.02
CA GLY A 147 14.09 -12.03 -20.75
C GLY A 147 12.76 -11.51 -20.19
N LEU A 148 12.23 -12.16 -19.15
CA LEU A 148 10.96 -11.81 -18.53
C LEU A 148 10.95 -10.36 -17.96
N MET A 149 12.08 -9.86 -17.48
CA MET A 149 12.18 -8.48 -17.02
C MET A 149 11.94 -7.48 -18.16
N ALA A 150 12.49 -7.73 -19.34
CA ALA A 150 12.26 -6.90 -20.53
C ALA A 150 10.81 -6.98 -21.00
N GLU A 151 10.18 -8.16 -20.95
CA GLU A 151 8.75 -8.32 -21.24
C GLU A 151 7.88 -7.49 -20.26
N CYS A 152 8.18 -7.56 -18.95
CA CYS A 152 7.47 -6.78 -17.93
C CYS A 152 7.63 -5.27 -18.19
N ALA A 153 8.83 -4.80 -18.54
CA ALA A 153 9.08 -3.39 -18.86
C ALA A 153 8.30 -2.95 -20.09
N ALA A 154 8.28 -3.74 -21.16
CA ALA A 154 7.53 -3.42 -22.37
C ALA A 154 6.02 -3.33 -22.10
N VAL A 155 5.48 -4.23 -21.26
CA VAL A 155 4.07 -4.17 -20.82
C VAL A 155 3.83 -2.91 -19.99
N ALA A 156 4.73 -2.57 -19.07
CA ALA A 156 4.64 -1.34 -18.26
C ALA A 156 4.62 -0.09 -19.14
N ASP A 157 5.51 0.03 -20.12
CA ASP A 157 5.58 1.17 -21.05
C ASP A 157 4.28 1.32 -21.84
N ALA A 158 3.72 0.23 -22.35
CA ALA A 158 2.44 0.23 -23.06
C ALA A 158 1.27 0.67 -22.16
N LEU A 159 1.24 0.24 -20.90
CA LEU A 159 0.23 0.64 -19.93
C LEU A 159 0.37 2.09 -19.53
N LEU A 160 1.58 2.55 -19.23
CA LEU A 160 1.86 3.93 -18.81
C LEU A 160 1.57 4.94 -19.92
N SER A 161 1.78 4.58 -21.18
CA SER A 161 1.45 5.44 -22.32
C SER A 161 -0.04 5.46 -22.68
N SER A 162 -0.83 4.52 -22.16
CA SER A 162 -2.27 4.36 -22.45
C SER A 162 -3.15 4.33 -21.20
N GLN A 163 -2.75 5.04 -20.14
CA GLN A 163 -3.48 5.06 -18.87
C GLN A 163 -4.92 5.53 -19.01
N ARG A 164 -5.80 4.92 -18.21
CA ARG A 164 -7.23 5.22 -18.16
C ARG A 164 -7.64 5.53 -16.73
N GLU A 165 -8.76 6.25 -16.53
CA GLU A 165 -9.36 6.49 -15.21
C GLU A 165 -8.34 6.91 -14.16
N HIS A 166 -7.65 8.01 -14.39
CA HIS A 166 -6.63 8.56 -13.49
C HIS A 166 -7.22 8.97 -12.14
N VAL A 167 -6.60 8.50 -11.07
CA VAL A 167 -6.96 8.80 -9.67
C VAL A 167 -5.70 9.03 -8.83
N VAL A 168 -5.90 9.55 -7.61
CA VAL A 168 -4.87 9.44 -6.56
C VAL A 168 -4.86 8.00 -6.09
N LEU A 169 -3.72 7.36 -6.24
CA LEU A 169 -3.52 5.97 -5.85
C LEU A 169 -3.07 5.85 -4.40
N HIS A 170 -3.38 4.74 -3.78
CA HIS A 170 -2.69 4.31 -2.57
C HIS A 170 -1.25 3.91 -2.91
N GLY A 171 -1.06 3.21 -4.02
CA GLY A 171 0.23 2.79 -4.56
C GLY A 171 0.84 1.57 -3.84
N ASP A 172 0.25 1.15 -2.70
CA ASP A 172 0.70 -0.01 -1.92
C ASP A 172 -0.45 -0.62 -1.10
N ALA A 173 -1.64 -0.74 -1.72
CA ALA A 173 -2.84 -1.24 -1.05
C ALA A 173 -2.80 -2.76 -0.92
N HIS A 174 -2.49 -3.27 0.27
CA HIS A 174 -2.45 -4.70 0.57
C HIS A 174 -2.93 -5.00 2.00
N HIS A 175 -3.01 -6.26 2.36
CA HIS A 175 -3.51 -6.77 3.64
C HIS A 175 -2.85 -6.14 4.89
N GLY A 176 -1.59 -5.73 4.79
CA GLY A 176 -0.85 -5.09 5.90
C GLY A 176 -1.09 -3.59 6.02
N ASN A 177 -1.59 -2.93 4.95
CA ASN A 177 -1.84 -1.49 4.91
C ASN A 177 -3.34 -1.14 5.02
N ILE A 178 -4.19 -2.13 5.28
CA ILE A 178 -5.61 -1.95 5.56
C ILE A 178 -5.91 -2.60 6.90
N LEU A 179 -6.25 -1.78 7.88
CA LEU A 179 -6.37 -2.16 9.27
C LEU A 179 -7.81 -2.00 9.77
N ASP A 180 -8.16 -2.74 10.82
CA ASP A 180 -9.46 -2.64 11.50
C ASP A 180 -9.46 -1.49 12.52
N PHE A 181 -10.30 -0.50 12.29
CA PHE A 181 -10.51 0.66 13.17
C PHE A 181 -11.79 0.53 14.02
N GLY A 182 -12.21 -0.68 14.31
CA GLY A 182 -13.40 -0.95 15.13
C GLY A 182 -14.67 -0.41 14.50
N ALA A 183 -15.38 0.48 15.19
CA ALA A 183 -16.63 1.07 14.71
C ALA A 183 -16.51 1.82 13.36
N ARG A 184 -15.30 2.24 12.98
CA ARG A 184 -15.06 2.87 11.68
C ARG A 184 -14.81 1.88 10.54
N GLY A 185 -14.70 0.59 10.86
CA GLY A 185 -14.41 -0.47 9.91
C GLY A 185 -12.96 -0.45 9.40
N TRP A 186 -12.76 -1.00 8.22
CA TRP A 186 -11.44 -1.14 7.61
C TRP A 186 -11.01 0.13 6.88
N LEU A 187 -9.81 0.63 7.21
CA LEU A 187 -9.25 1.85 6.66
C LEU A 187 -7.79 1.64 6.25
N ALA A 188 -7.38 2.39 5.22
CA ALA A 188 -6.01 2.37 4.72
C ALA A 188 -5.07 3.24 5.54
N ILE A 189 -3.80 2.82 5.57
CA ILE A 189 -2.65 3.58 6.09
C ILE A 189 -1.51 3.52 5.07
N ASP A 190 -0.51 4.38 5.22
CA ASP A 190 0.79 4.32 4.52
C ASP A 190 0.73 4.37 2.98
N PRO A 191 -0.04 5.31 2.37
CA PRO A 191 -0.04 5.46 0.93
C PRO A 191 1.30 5.97 0.40
N LYS A 192 1.60 5.60 -0.82
CA LYS A 192 2.63 6.24 -1.64
C LYS A 192 2.01 7.47 -2.33
N ARG A 193 2.73 8.54 -2.48
CA ARG A 193 2.25 9.79 -3.10
C ARG A 193 2.17 9.69 -4.64
N VAL A 194 1.32 8.83 -5.14
CA VAL A 194 1.27 8.46 -6.57
C VAL A 194 -0.08 8.75 -7.18
N THR A 195 -0.08 9.16 -8.44
CA THR A 195 -1.28 9.29 -9.26
C THR A 195 -1.12 8.53 -10.57
N GLY A 196 -2.19 7.90 -11.02
CA GLY A 196 -2.19 7.10 -12.23
C GLY A 196 -3.47 6.33 -12.45
N GLU A 197 -3.41 5.29 -13.24
CA GLU A 197 -4.56 4.45 -13.55
C GLU A 197 -5.05 3.67 -12.34
N ARG A 198 -6.36 3.76 -12.04
CA ARG A 198 -6.97 3.12 -10.86
C ARG A 198 -6.75 1.61 -10.80
N CYS A 199 -6.60 0.95 -11.94
CA CYS A 199 -6.39 -0.49 -12.02
C CYS A 199 -5.10 -0.92 -11.29
N TYR A 200 -4.09 -0.05 -11.25
CA TYR A 200 -2.81 -0.33 -10.59
C TYR A 200 -2.95 -0.62 -9.08
N ASP A 201 -3.83 0.06 -8.36
CA ASP A 201 -3.98 -0.19 -6.91
C ASP A 201 -4.47 -1.61 -6.58
N TYR A 202 -5.12 -2.28 -7.52
CA TYR A 202 -5.63 -3.63 -7.29
C TYR A 202 -4.60 -4.75 -7.52
N VAL A 203 -3.42 -4.43 -8.08
CA VAL A 203 -2.39 -5.45 -8.34
C VAL A 203 -1.83 -6.04 -7.05
N ASN A 204 -1.66 -5.19 -6.03
CA ASN A 204 -1.14 -5.62 -4.73
C ASN A 204 -2.07 -6.60 -4.01
N VAL A 205 -3.36 -6.58 -4.30
CA VAL A 205 -4.34 -7.56 -3.77
C VAL A 205 -4.01 -8.97 -4.26
N LEU A 206 -3.58 -9.10 -5.53
CA LEU A 206 -3.20 -10.38 -6.13
C LEU A 206 -1.78 -10.82 -5.78
N CYS A 207 -0.88 -9.86 -5.55
CA CYS A 207 0.52 -10.11 -5.20
C CYS A 207 0.72 -10.31 -3.69
N ASN A 208 -0.31 -10.15 -2.86
CA ASN A 208 -0.29 -10.29 -1.41
C ASN A 208 -1.49 -11.13 -0.92
N PRO A 209 -1.46 -11.59 0.35
CA PRO A 209 -0.32 -11.56 1.25
C PRO A 209 0.81 -12.49 0.76
N ASP A 210 2.01 -12.36 1.36
CA ASP A 210 3.15 -13.24 1.05
C ASP A 210 2.96 -14.62 1.69
N LEU A 211 2.05 -15.38 1.10
CA LEU A 211 1.75 -16.77 1.47
C LEU A 211 2.49 -17.74 0.55
N ALA A 212 2.79 -18.94 1.05
CA ALA A 212 3.33 -20.02 0.22
C ALA A 212 2.42 -20.33 -0.99
N THR A 213 1.10 -20.09 -0.83
CA THR A 213 0.08 -20.28 -1.88
C THR A 213 -0.12 -19.08 -2.79
N ARG A 214 0.62 -17.97 -2.62
CA ARG A 214 0.45 -16.75 -3.42
C ARG A 214 0.56 -17.04 -4.92
N SER A 215 1.52 -17.85 -5.30
CA SER A 215 1.76 -18.26 -6.69
C SER A 215 1.04 -19.55 -7.10
N ASP A 216 0.08 -20.05 -6.31
CA ASP A 216 -0.79 -21.15 -6.70
C ASP A 216 -1.74 -20.71 -7.83
N PRO A 217 -1.75 -21.39 -8.99
CA PRO A 217 -2.55 -20.97 -10.14
C PRO A 217 -4.06 -20.94 -9.88
N ALA A 218 -4.57 -21.87 -9.07
CA ALA A 218 -6.01 -21.95 -8.79
C ALA A 218 -6.43 -20.79 -7.86
N ARG A 219 -5.63 -20.50 -6.83
CA ARG A 219 -5.84 -19.33 -5.98
C ARG A 219 -5.77 -18.05 -6.81
N PHE A 220 -4.73 -17.90 -7.63
CA PHE A 220 -4.56 -16.70 -8.46
C PHE A 220 -5.77 -16.48 -9.39
N ALA A 221 -6.23 -17.51 -10.08
CA ALA A 221 -7.40 -17.41 -10.97
C ALA A 221 -8.67 -16.99 -10.22
N ARG A 222 -8.93 -17.60 -9.05
CA ARG A 222 -10.07 -17.28 -8.20
C ARG A 222 -10.02 -15.84 -7.69
N GLN A 223 -8.87 -15.40 -7.18
CA GLN A 223 -8.69 -14.04 -6.69
C GLN A 223 -8.78 -13.01 -7.81
N LEU A 224 -8.25 -13.32 -8.99
CA LEU A 224 -8.38 -12.46 -10.18
C LEU A 224 -9.84 -12.24 -10.57
N ASP A 225 -10.65 -13.31 -10.63
CA ASP A 225 -12.09 -13.19 -10.94
C ASP A 225 -12.82 -12.36 -9.89
N LEU A 226 -12.47 -12.54 -8.64
CA LEU A 226 -13.05 -11.80 -7.52
C LEU A 226 -12.72 -10.30 -7.61
N VAL A 227 -11.46 -9.94 -7.85
CA VAL A 227 -11.02 -8.53 -7.98
C VAL A 227 -11.67 -7.90 -9.22
N VAL A 228 -11.67 -8.58 -10.35
CA VAL A 228 -12.32 -8.12 -11.60
C VAL A 228 -13.80 -7.80 -11.35
N GLY A 229 -14.53 -8.72 -10.71
CA GLY A 229 -15.95 -8.53 -10.42
C GLY A 229 -16.20 -7.43 -9.36
N ALA A 230 -15.39 -7.41 -8.28
CA ALA A 230 -15.57 -6.45 -7.18
C ALA A 230 -15.24 -5.00 -7.58
N ALA A 231 -14.25 -4.82 -8.46
CA ALA A 231 -13.77 -3.49 -8.87
C ALA A 231 -14.26 -3.06 -10.25
N GLY A 232 -14.96 -3.92 -11.00
CA GLY A 232 -15.43 -3.64 -12.37
C GLY A 232 -14.26 -3.35 -13.32
N LEU A 233 -13.21 -4.17 -13.26
CA LEU A 233 -12.00 -3.99 -14.07
C LEU A 233 -12.03 -4.88 -15.33
N GLU A 234 -11.33 -4.44 -16.36
CA GLU A 234 -11.03 -5.29 -17.52
C GLU A 234 -9.97 -6.33 -17.12
N ARG A 235 -10.33 -7.63 -17.24
CA ARG A 235 -9.46 -8.75 -16.81
C ARG A 235 -8.07 -8.70 -17.45
N ARG A 236 -8.00 -8.49 -18.77
CA ARG A 236 -6.73 -8.42 -19.50
C ARG A 236 -5.86 -7.26 -19.01
N ARG A 237 -6.47 -6.10 -18.77
CA ARG A 237 -5.77 -4.90 -18.27
C ARG A 237 -5.20 -5.13 -16.89
N LEU A 238 -5.96 -5.75 -15.98
CA LEU A 238 -5.49 -6.10 -14.65
C LEU A 238 -4.31 -7.09 -14.70
N LEU A 239 -4.38 -8.13 -15.52
CA LEU A 239 -3.28 -9.08 -15.73
C LEU A 239 -2.02 -8.41 -16.24
N GLN A 240 -2.15 -7.47 -17.19
CA GLN A 240 -1.01 -6.68 -17.67
C GLN A 240 -0.39 -5.86 -16.55
N TRP A 241 -1.20 -5.19 -15.73
CA TRP A 241 -0.70 -4.45 -14.56
C TRP A 241 -0.06 -5.37 -13.51
N VAL A 242 -0.57 -6.58 -13.27
CA VAL A 242 0.06 -7.58 -12.39
C VAL A 242 1.43 -7.97 -12.93
N MET A 243 1.55 -8.24 -14.23
CA MET A 243 2.83 -8.58 -14.86
C MET A 243 3.85 -7.43 -14.74
N ALA A 244 3.43 -6.20 -15.03
CA ALA A 244 4.27 -5.01 -14.91
C ALA A 244 4.73 -4.77 -13.46
N HIS A 245 3.80 -4.84 -12.50
CA HIS A 245 4.10 -4.65 -11.08
C HIS A 245 5.00 -5.74 -10.52
N ALA A 246 4.80 -7.00 -10.91
CA ALA A 246 5.66 -8.10 -10.48
C ALA A 246 7.10 -7.93 -10.98
N GLY A 247 7.28 -7.43 -12.22
CA GLY A 247 8.60 -7.04 -12.71
C GLY A 247 9.21 -5.88 -11.93
N LEU A 248 8.42 -4.87 -11.59
CA LEU A 248 8.86 -3.74 -10.76
C LEU A 248 9.26 -4.19 -9.35
N SER A 249 8.45 -5.01 -8.72
CA SER A 249 8.75 -5.59 -7.40
C SER A 249 10.04 -6.39 -7.41
N ALA A 250 10.24 -7.20 -8.46
CA ALA A 250 11.50 -7.93 -8.65
C ALA A 250 12.70 -6.99 -8.82
N ALA A 251 12.53 -5.86 -9.53
CA ALA A 251 13.60 -4.88 -9.70
C ALA A 251 14.02 -4.29 -8.35
N TRP A 252 13.07 -3.89 -7.50
CA TRP A 252 13.35 -3.35 -6.16
C TRP A 252 14.06 -4.39 -5.28
N PHE A 253 13.62 -5.64 -5.27
CA PHE A 253 14.30 -6.70 -4.51
C PHE A 253 15.73 -6.96 -5.01
N LEU A 254 15.97 -6.88 -6.32
CA LEU A 254 17.32 -7.05 -6.86
C LEU A 254 18.22 -5.86 -6.52
N GLU A 255 17.71 -4.63 -6.50
CA GLU A 255 18.43 -3.44 -6.04
C GLU A 255 18.83 -3.56 -4.55
N ASP A 256 17.99 -4.17 -3.73
CA ASP A 256 18.25 -4.45 -2.31
C ASP A 256 19.10 -5.73 -2.08
N GLY A 257 19.45 -6.47 -3.16
CA GLY A 257 20.21 -7.73 -3.08
C GLY A 257 19.39 -8.95 -2.65
N GLU A 258 18.07 -8.85 -2.61
CA GLU A 258 17.13 -9.88 -2.15
C GLU A 258 16.65 -10.78 -3.30
N ARG A 259 17.57 -11.54 -3.92
CA ARG A 259 17.26 -12.36 -5.11
C ARG A 259 16.13 -13.37 -4.91
N ALA A 260 16.02 -14.00 -3.74
CA ALA A 260 14.96 -14.96 -3.47
C ALA A 260 13.57 -14.32 -3.53
N GLU A 261 13.44 -13.09 -3.02
CA GLU A 261 12.18 -12.33 -3.09
C GLU A 261 11.88 -11.86 -4.52
N ALA A 262 12.92 -11.49 -5.28
CA ALA A 262 12.76 -11.18 -6.70
C ALA A 262 12.24 -12.37 -7.51
N ASP A 263 12.73 -13.59 -7.24
CA ASP A 263 12.25 -14.81 -7.90
C ASP A 263 10.79 -15.11 -7.58
N LYS A 264 10.34 -14.87 -6.34
CA LYS A 264 8.92 -14.96 -5.94
C LYS A 264 8.06 -13.93 -6.68
N ALA A 265 8.53 -12.69 -6.81
CA ALA A 265 7.83 -11.67 -7.58
C ALA A 265 7.71 -12.08 -9.06
N LEU A 266 8.79 -12.57 -9.67
CA LEU A 266 8.77 -13.05 -11.05
C LEU A 266 7.87 -14.28 -11.26
N ALA A 267 7.62 -15.09 -10.23
CA ALA A 267 6.61 -16.16 -10.31
C ALA A 267 5.21 -15.58 -10.59
N MET A 268 4.85 -14.46 -9.97
CA MET A 268 3.59 -13.75 -10.24
C MET A 268 3.55 -13.21 -11.68
N ALA A 269 4.66 -12.68 -12.20
CA ALA A 269 4.75 -12.24 -13.60
C ALA A 269 4.51 -13.41 -14.56
N ARG A 270 5.07 -14.60 -14.27
CA ARG A 270 4.84 -15.81 -15.09
C ARG A 270 3.38 -16.24 -15.08
N LEU A 271 2.71 -16.24 -13.91
CA LEU A 271 1.28 -16.54 -13.81
C LEU A 271 0.44 -15.56 -14.63
N ALA A 272 0.68 -14.26 -14.49
CA ALA A 272 -0.03 -13.25 -15.24
C ALA A 272 0.20 -13.41 -16.76
N ARG A 273 1.45 -13.67 -17.19
CA ARG A 273 1.78 -13.95 -18.60
C ARG A 273 1.03 -15.18 -19.15
N GLN A 274 1.01 -16.28 -18.39
CA GLN A 274 0.29 -17.49 -18.79
C GLN A 274 -1.21 -17.24 -18.91
N ALA A 275 -1.81 -16.42 -18.04
CA ALA A 275 -3.23 -16.08 -18.07
C ALA A 275 -3.59 -15.07 -19.19
N LEU A 276 -2.61 -14.39 -19.78
CA LEU A 276 -2.78 -13.49 -20.92
C LEU A 276 -2.85 -14.25 -22.27
N GLY A 277 -2.30 -15.46 -22.33
CA GLY A 277 -2.24 -16.34 -23.52
C GLY A 277 -1.03 -16.06 -24.36
#